data_df591418e3fe507b31c76f4e544945ad
#
_entry.id   df591418e3fe507b31c76f4e544945ad
#
_cell.length_a   1.000
_cell.length_b   1.000
_cell.length_c   1.000
_cell.angle_alpha   90.00
_cell.angle_beta   90.00
_cell.angle_gamma   90.00
#
_symmetry.space_group_name_H-M   'P 1'
#
loop_
_entity.id
_entity.type
_entity.pdbx_description
1 polymer ?
#
loop_
_entity_poly.entity_id
_entity_poly.type
_entity_poly.pdbx_seq_one_letter_code
_entity_poly.pdbx_strand_id
1 'polypeptide(L)'
;MIPRKDLLILSELRNNSRETLTRISKRTSVPISTIFDKLKQYEGNVIKQHTTFINFSELGFNTRANVMIKVDRDAREAIKEYLTKHQNVNSLFRINNGFDYMFEGIFMNLKEAEDFLEKLDQRFKVENKEVYYIIDDIKKESFMADPNLIDLIMHAN
;
A
#
# COMPACT_ATOMS: atom_id res chain seq x y z
N MET A 1 -10.19 7.63 -20.21
CA MET A 1 -9.20 6.53 -20.17
C MET A 1 -7.81 7.13 -20.33
N ILE A 2 -6.82 6.69 -19.58
CA ILE A 2 -5.43 7.18 -19.69
C ILE A 2 -4.81 6.58 -20.96
N PRO A 3 -4.15 7.38 -21.81
CA PRO A 3 -3.51 6.90 -23.02
C PRO A 3 -2.40 5.86 -22.72
N ARG A 4 -2.20 4.89 -23.64
CA ARG A 4 -1.17 3.83 -23.52
C ARG A 4 0.23 4.38 -23.22
N LYS A 5 0.64 5.44 -23.91
CA LYS A 5 1.97 6.07 -23.69
C LYS A 5 2.13 6.59 -22.26
N ASP A 6 1.07 7.13 -21.69
CA ASP A 6 1.08 7.67 -20.33
C ASP A 6 1.13 6.50 -19.31
N LEU A 7 0.46 5.38 -19.58
CA LEU A 7 0.56 4.17 -18.76
C LEU A 7 1.98 3.58 -18.78
N LEU A 8 2.69 3.62 -19.91
CA LEU A 8 4.09 3.22 -19.98
C LEU A 8 4.98 4.12 -19.12
N ILE A 9 4.79 5.42 -19.13
CA ILE A 9 5.52 6.36 -18.27
C ILE A 9 5.27 6.04 -16.80
N LEU A 10 4.00 5.84 -16.42
CA LEU A 10 3.61 5.49 -15.04
C LEU A 10 4.20 4.14 -14.61
N SER A 11 4.24 3.16 -15.51
CA SER A 11 4.84 1.84 -15.26
C SER A 11 6.35 1.93 -15.00
N GLU A 12 7.10 2.71 -15.78
CA GLU A 12 8.52 2.94 -15.56
C GLU A 12 8.80 3.55 -14.17
N LEU A 13 8.00 4.54 -13.76
CA LEU A 13 8.10 5.16 -12.44
C LEU A 13 7.68 4.21 -11.31
N ARG A 14 6.67 3.36 -11.56
CA ARG A 14 6.23 2.37 -10.58
C ARG A 14 7.28 1.29 -10.37
N ASN A 15 8.01 0.92 -11.41
CA ASN A 15 9.15 0.01 -11.33
C ASN A 15 10.34 0.66 -10.59
N ASN A 16 10.65 1.92 -10.92
CA ASN A 16 11.70 2.69 -10.27
C ASN A 16 11.36 4.18 -10.22
N SER A 17 10.90 4.66 -9.07
CA SER A 17 10.51 6.07 -8.87
C SER A 17 11.68 7.07 -8.98
N ARG A 18 12.94 6.60 -8.98
CA ARG A 18 14.15 7.40 -9.19
C ARG A 18 14.68 7.35 -10.63
N GLU A 19 13.93 6.74 -11.55
CA GLU A 19 14.36 6.65 -12.94
C GLU A 19 14.43 8.06 -13.55
N THR A 20 15.43 8.30 -14.39
CA THR A 20 15.61 9.60 -15.04
C THR A 20 14.63 9.77 -16.20
N LEU A 21 14.15 11.01 -16.42
CA LEU A 21 13.27 11.29 -17.56
C LEU A 21 13.91 10.94 -18.90
N THR A 22 15.25 11.06 -19.01
CA THR A 22 16.00 10.68 -20.19
C THR A 22 15.91 9.18 -20.48
N ARG A 23 15.98 8.32 -19.44
CA ARG A 23 15.84 6.87 -19.62
C ARG A 23 14.41 6.48 -19.93
N ILE A 24 13.43 7.08 -19.24
CA ILE A 24 12.01 6.89 -19.53
C ILE A 24 11.71 7.27 -20.98
N SER A 25 12.21 8.44 -21.44
CA SER A 25 12.05 8.90 -22.82
C SER A 25 12.60 7.89 -23.84
N LYS A 26 13.80 7.35 -23.61
CA LYS A 26 14.39 6.34 -24.48
C LYS A 26 13.58 5.05 -24.56
N ARG A 27 13.01 4.57 -23.45
CA ARG A 27 12.22 3.32 -23.40
C ARG A 27 10.81 3.49 -23.94
N THR A 28 10.18 4.63 -23.68
CA THR A 28 8.79 4.88 -24.08
C THR A 28 8.64 5.58 -25.44
N SER A 29 9.73 6.08 -26.01
CA SER A 29 9.75 6.93 -27.22
C SER A 29 8.86 8.18 -27.06
N VAL A 30 8.80 8.75 -25.85
CA VAL A 30 8.08 9.99 -25.55
C VAL A 30 9.09 11.09 -25.25
N PRO A 31 8.94 12.33 -25.81
CA PRO A 31 9.83 13.44 -25.51
C PRO A 31 9.89 13.78 -24.02
N ILE A 32 11.06 14.18 -23.53
CA ILE A 32 11.28 14.50 -22.11
C ILE A 32 10.33 15.59 -21.61
N SER A 33 10.11 16.64 -22.42
CA SER A 33 9.19 17.73 -22.08
C SER A 33 7.76 17.21 -21.88
N THR A 34 7.31 16.33 -22.77
CA THR A 34 5.99 15.69 -22.66
C THR A 34 5.89 14.83 -21.40
N ILE A 35 6.93 14.06 -21.05
CA ILE A 35 6.96 13.28 -19.82
C ILE A 35 6.84 14.19 -18.61
N PHE A 36 7.61 15.27 -18.57
CA PHE A 36 7.57 16.24 -17.48
C PHE A 36 6.18 16.85 -17.27
N ASP A 37 5.53 17.28 -18.37
CA ASP A 37 4.18 17.84 -18.32
C ASP A 37 3.15 16.81 -17.85
N LYS A 38 3.28 15.54 -18.30
CA LYS A 38 2.40 14.46 -17.87
C LYS A 38 2.57 14.12 -16.38
N LEU A 39 3.79 14.11 -15.87
CA LEU A 39 4.03 13.88 -14.45
C LEU A 39 3.37 14.96 -13.61
N LYS A 40 3.54 16.26 -13.98
CA LYS A 40 2.85 17.36 -13.31
C LYS A 40 1.34 17.20 -13.33
N GLN A 41 0.78 16.76 -14.45
CA GLN A 41 -0.67 16.54 -14.58
C GLN A 41 -1.16 15.41 -13.66
N TYR A 42 -0.35 14.37 -13.45
CA TYR A 42 -0.74 13.17 -12.67
C TYR A 42 -0.41 13.27 -11.19
N GLU A 43 0.46 14.18 -10.77
CA GLU A 43 0.75 14.43 -9.35
C GLU A 43 -0.51 14.83 -8.58
N GLY A 44 -0.69 14.23 -7.40
CA GLY A 44 -1.85 14.47 -6.53
C GLY A 44 -3.16 13.78 -6.97
N ASN A 45 -3.23 13.29 -8.21
CA ASN A 45 -4.40 12.59 -8.75
C ASN A 45 -4.10 11.11 -8.98
N VAL A 46 -3.41 10.77 -10.06
CA VAL A 46 -3.01 9.38 -10.40
C VAL A 46 -1.82 8.94 -9.53
N ILE A 47 -0.80 9.79 -9.44
CA ILE A 47 0.36 9.59 -8.56
C ILE A 47 0.01 10.20 -7.20
N LYS A 48 -0.30 9.36 -6.22
CA LYS A 48 -0.69 9.83 -4.88
C LYS A 48 0.51 10.29 -4.07
N GLN A 49 1.64 9.56 -4.17
CA GLN A 49 2.89 9.88 -3.50
C GLN A 49 4.05 9.10 -4.11
N HIS A 50 5.26 9.61 -3.89
CA HIS A 50 6.50 8.87 -4.11
C HIS A 50 6.98 8.31 -2.77
N THR A 51 7.28 7.02 -2.72
CA THR A 51 7.72 6.36 -1.49
C THR A 51 8.84 5.37 -1.78
N THR A 52 9.53 4.96 -0.72
CA THR A 52 10.57 3.92 -0.77
C THR A 52 10.06 2.69 -0.06
N PHE A 53 10.20 1.51 -0.69
CA PHE A 53 10.00 0.25 0.00
C PHE A 53 11.19 -0.03 0.92
N ILE A 54 10.89 -0.26 2.19
CA ILE A 54 11.89 -0.51 3.23
C ILE A 54 11.74 -1.96 3.69
N ASN A 55 12.87 -2.65 3.82
CA ASN A 55 12.94 -3.92 4.53
C ASN A 55 12.94 -3.64 6.03
N PHE A 56 11.78 -3.73 6.66
CA PHE A 56 11.62 -3.42 8.08
C PHE A 56 12.37 -4.39 9.00
N SER A 57 12.60 -5.63 8.58
CA SER A 57 13.39 -6.60 9.37
C SER A 57 14.86 -6.18 9.52
N GLU A 58 15.45 -5.53 8.51
CA GLU A 58 16.80 -4.96 8.63
C GLU A 58 16.88 -3.80 9.64
N LEU A 59 15.73 -3.22 10.00
CA LEU A 59 15.61 -2.19 11.03
C LEU A 59 15.20 -2.76 12.41
N GLY A 60 15.10 -4.10 12.52
CA GLY A 60 14.73 -4.78 13.77
C GLY A 60 13.23 -5.01 13.97
N PHE A 61 12.38 -4.65 13.00
CA PHE A 61 10.93 -4.91 13.08
C PHE A 61 10.62 -6.26 12.41
N ASN A 62 10.68 -7.32 13.23
CA ASN A 62 10.64 -8.71 12.74
C ASN A 62 9.23 -9.34 12.73
N THR A 63 8.22 -8.61 13.21
CA THR A 63 6.85 -9.11 13.24
C THR A 63 5.93 -8.18 12.45
N ARG A 64 5.27 -8.76 11.44
CA ARG A 64 4.27 -8.08 10.64
C ARG A 64 2.99 -8.91 10.63
N ALA A 65 1.87 -8.26 10.88
CA ALA A 65 0.56 -8.91 10.95
C ALA A 65 -0.48 -8.17 10.12
N ASN A 66 -1.28 -8.91 9.36
CA ASN A 66 -2.55 -8.44 8.82
C ASN A 66 -3.65 -8.86 9.79
N VAL A 67 -4.40 -7.88 10.26
CA VAL A 67 -5.44 -8.08 11.28
C VAL A 67 -6.78 -7.61 10.72
N MET A 68 -7.75 -8.51 10.68
CA MET A 68 -9.13 -8.18 10.38
C MET A 68 -9.91 -8.06 11.67
N ILE A 69 -10.69 -6.98 11.82
CA ILE A 69 -11.48 -6.72 13.01
C ILE A 69 -12.93 -6.41 12.67
N LYS A 70 -13.82 -6.94 13.52
CA LYS A 70 -15.22 -6.54 13.61
C LYS A 70 -15.43 -5.84 14.94
N VAL A 71 -16.06 -4.69 14.92
CA VAL A 71 -16.32 -3.89 16.11
C VAL A 71 -17.80 -3.51 16.21
N ASP A 72 -18.23 -3.19 17.42
CA ASP A 72 -19.55 -2.59 17.60
C ASP A 72 -19.71 -1.32 16.75
N ARG A 73 -20.91 -1.09 16.26
CA ARG A 73 -21.24 0.03 15.38
C ARG A 73 -20.81 1.38 15.96
N ASP A 74 -20.99 1.56 17.25
CA ASP A 74 -20.72 2.82 17.94
C ASP A 74 -19.20 3.04 18.14
N ALA A 75 -18.40 1.96 18.13
CA ALA A 75 -16.95 2.02 18.24
C ALA A 75 -16.21 2.27 16.92
N ARG A 76 -16.87 2.17 15.76
CA ARG A 76 -16.24 2.20 14.43
C ARG A 76 -15.38 3.43 14.16
N GLU A 77 -15.91 4.61 14.40
CA GLU A 77 -15.16 5.84 14.13
C GLU A 77 -14.01 6.05 15.12
N ALA A 78 -14.20 5.70 16.40
CA ALA A 78 -13.16 5.81 17.39
C ALA A 78 -11.97 4.87 17.14
N ILE A 79 -12.24 3.61 16.75
CA ILE A 79 -11.15 2.66 16.42
C ILE A 79 -10.45 3.04 15.11
N LYS A 80 -11.19 3.51 14.12
CA LYS A 80 -10.62 4.01 12.86
C LYS A 80 -9.65 5.17 13.10
N GLU A 81 -10.06 6.16 13.90
CA GLU A 81 -9.21 7.29 14.27
C GLU A 81 -7.96 6.83 15.02
N TYR A 82 -8.12 5.92 15.97
CA TYR A 82 -7.00 5.35 16.73
C TYR A 82 -6.00 4.64 15.83
N LEU A 83 -6.48 3.72 14.97
CA LEU A 83 -5.61 2.96 14.06
C LEU A 83 -4.94 3.86 13.01
N THR A 84 -5.65 4.88 12.52
CA THR A 84 -5.06 5.85 11.56
C THR A 84 -3.87 6.61 12.13
N LYS A 85 -3.89 6.88 13.44
CA LYS A 85 -2.83 7.66 14.12
C LYS A 85 -1.76 6.79 14.78
N HIS A 86 -1.96 5.47 14.85
CA HIS A 86 -1.05 4.61 15.60
C HIS A 86 0.23 4.31 14.80
N GLN A 87 1.39 4.51 15.43
CA GLN A 87 2.72 4.39 14.80
C GLN A 87 3.04 3.00 14.25
N ASN A 88 2.49 1.94 14.82
CA ASN A 88 2.71 0.58 14.35
C ASN A 88 1.78 0.18 13.20
N VAL A 89 0.77 0.99 12.87
CA VAL A 89 -0.15 0.70 11.76
C VAL A 89 0.42 1.27 10.47
N ASN A 90 0.80 0.37 9.56
CA ASN A 90 1.37 0.72 8.26
C ASN A 90 0.28 1.00 7.21
N SER A 91 -0.80 0.20 7.22
CA SER A 91 -1.91 0.32 6.28
C SER A 91 -3.22 0.04 6.98
N LEU A 92 -4.28 0.75 6.60
CA LEU A 92 -5.62 0.57 7.15
C LEU A 92 -6.64 0.60 6.00
N PHE A 93 -7.49 -0.42 5.95
CA PHE A 93 -8.53 -0.60 4.93
C PHE A 93 -9.89 -0.80 5.59
N ARG A 94 -10.93 -0.23 4.99
CA ARG A 94 -12.30 -0.65 5.26
C ARG A 94 -12.60 -1.85 4.39
N ILE A 95 -13.12 -2.92 4.99
CA ILE A 95 -13.42 -4.17 4.29
C ILE A 95 -14.88 -4.59 4.48
N ASN A 96 -15.28 -5.64 3.81
CA ASN A 96 -16.62 -6.25 3.89
C ASN A 96 -16.52 -7.70 4.43
N ASN A 97 -17.56 -8.50 4.18
CA ASN A 97 -17.59 -9.93 4.50
C ASN A 97 -17.50 -10.24 6.00
N GLY A 98 -18.24 -9.49 6.82
CA GLY A 98 -18.37 -9.74 8.26
C GLY A 98 -17.33 -9.04 9.14
N PHE A 99 -16.39 -8.33 8.54
CA PHE A 99 -15.42 -7.47 9.21
C PHE A 99 -15.65 -6.00 8.83
N ASP A 100 -15.13 -5.08 9.64
CA ASP A 100 -15.21 -3.64 9.39
C ASP A 100 -13.91 -3.08 8.83
N TYR A 101 -12.77 -3.49 9.40
CA TYR A 101 -11.44 -2.99 9.04
C TYR A 101 -10.43 -4.12 8.93
N MET A 102 -9.46 -3.93 8.04
CA MET A 102 -8.22 -4.67 7.99
C MET A 102 -7.06 -3.68 8.11
N PHE A 103 -6.08 -4.00 8.94
CA PHE A 103 -4.85 -3.21 9.04
C PHE A 103 -3.61 -4.09 9.00
N GLU A 104 -2.52 -3.53 8.49
CA GLU A 104 -1.18 -4.09 8.61
C GLU A 104 -0.46 -3.42 9.77
N GLY A 105 -0.08 -4.21 10.76
CA GLY A 105 0.73 -3.77 11.90
C GLY A 105 2.17 -4.25 11.77
N ILE A 106 3.13 -3.39 12.18
CA ILE A 106 4.57 -3.67 12.14
C ILE A 106 5.13 -3.48 13.54
N PHE A 107 5.81 -4.52 14.06
CA PHE A 107 6.26 -4.61 15.45
C PHE A 107 7.68 -5.16 15.51
N MET A 108 8.42 -4.84 16.57
CA MET A 108 9.76 -5.37 16.78
C MET A 108 9.75 -6.91 16.99
N ASN A 109 8.74 -7.41 17.71
CA ASN A 109 8.60 -8.83 18.03
C ASN A 109 7.14 -9.22 18.25
N LEU A 110 6.90 -10.53 18.37
CA LEU A 110 5.56 -11.08 18.54
C LEU A 110 4.88 -10.59 19.82
N LYS A 111 5.65 -10.44 20.92
CA LYS A 111 5.08 -9.96 22.18
C LYS A 111 4.51 -8.56 22.05
N GLU A 112 5.23 -7.65 21.39
CA GLU A 112 4.74 -6.29 21.14
C GLU A 112 3.44 -6.30 20.31
N ALA A 113 3.35 -7.19 19.32
CA ALA A 113 2.13 -7.36 18.52
C ALA A 113 0.96 -7.83 19.39
N GLU A 114 1.15 -8.85 20.21
CA GLU A 114 0.11 -9.39 21.11
C GLU A 114 -0.31 -8.35 22.16
N ASP A 115 0.64 -7.63 22.77
CA ASP A 115 0.34 -6.55 23.72
C ASP A 115 -0.48 -5.41 23.09
N PHE A 116 -0.20 -5.11 21.82
CA PHE A 116 -0.99 -4.13 21.04
C PHE A 116 -2.41 -4.61 20.80
N LEU A 117 -2.57 -5.87 20.37
CA LEU A 117 -3.87 -6.47 20.07
C LEU A 117 -4.74 -6.59 21.34
N GLU A 118 -4.15 -6.96 22.46
CA GLU A 118 -4.84 -7.01 23.75
C GLU A 118 -5.36 -5.61 24.18
N LYS A 119 -4.54 -4.59 24.05
CA LYS A 119 -4.94 -3.20 24.31
C LYS A 119 -6.06 -2.73 23.40
N LEU A 120 -6.04 -3.16 22.13
CA LEU A 120 -7.10 -2.85 21.18
C LEU A 120 -8.44 -3.46 21.61
N ASP A 121 -8.44 -4.75 21.99
CA ASP A 121 -9.63 -5.46 22.46
C ASP A 121 -10.21 -4.81 23.74
N GLN A 122 -9.35 -4.47 24.71
CA GLN A 122 -9.76 -3.83 25.95
C GLN A 122 -10.38 -2.46 25.73
N ARG A 123 -9.88 -1.71 24.76
CA ARG A 123 -10.30 -0.33 24.52
C ARG A 123 -11.56 -0.21 23.68
N PHE A 124 -11.78 -1.08 22.67
CA PHE A 124 -12.76 -0.86 21.61
C PHE A 124 -13.86 -1.92 21.48
N LYS A 125 -13.97 -2.85 22.42
CA LYS A 125 -14.97 -3.93 22.37
C LYS A 125 -14.97 -4.64 21.01
N VAL A 126 -13.81 -5.18 20.62
CA VAL A 126 -13.69 -5.94 19.38
C VAL A 126 -14.55 -7.21 19.49
N GLU A 127 -15.53 -7.36 18.59
CA GLU A 127 -16.45 -8.50 18.56
C GLU A 127 -15.82 -9.75 17.99
N ASN A 128 -15.01 -9.57 16.93
CA ASN A 128 -14.27 -10.64 16.26
C ASN A 128 -12.97 -10.11 15.70
N LYS A 129 -11.95 -10.95 15.71
CA LYS A 129 -10.61 -10.62 15.23
C LYS A 129 -9.94 -11.84 14.61
N GLU A 130 -9.35 -11.65 13.44
CA GLU A 130 -8.47 -12.63 12.80
C GLU A 130 -7.10 -12.01 12.58
N VAL A 131 -6.06 -12.74 12.99
CA VAL A 131 -4.67 -12.27 12.93
C VAL A 131 -3.86 -13.21 12.05
N TYR A 132 -3.22 -12.65 11.03
CA TYR A 132 -2.35 -13.38 10.10
C TYR A 132 -0.94 -12.79 10.17
N TYR A 133 -0.01 -13.53 10.73
CA TYR A 133 1.40 -13.15 10.72
C TYR A 133 2.00 -13.41 9.35
N ILE A 134 2.61 -12.39 8.76
CA ILE A 134 3.24 -12.48 7.44
C ILE A 134 4.60 -13.13 7.60
N ILE A 135 4.76 -14.29 6.96
CA ILE A 135 6.01 -15.06 7.00
C ILE A 135 6.98 -14.56 5.93
N ASP A 136 6.49 -14.30 4.72
CA ASP A 136 7.30 -13.89 3.59
C ASP A 136 6.50 -13.04 2.59
N ASP A 137 7.15 -12.08 1.93
CA ASP A 137 6.62 -11.32 0.82
C ASP A 137 6.94 -12.01 -0.51
N ILE A 138 6.08 -12.89 -0.98
CA ILE A 138 6.29 -13.56 -2.27
C ILE A 138 6.18 -12.55 -3.42
N LYS A 139 5.25 -11.61 -3.34
CA LYS A 139 5.05 -10.56 -4.34
C LYS A 139 4.36 -9.35 -3.71
N LYS A 140 4.95 -8.16 -3.87
CA LYS A 140 4.42 -6.91 -3.33
C LYS A 140 4.51 -5.79 -4.37
N GLU A 141 3.46 -4.95 -4.45
CA GLU A 141 3.41 -3.71 -5.27
C GLU A 141 3.84 -3.88 -6.74
N SER A 142 3.54 -5.02 -7.34
CA SER A 142 3.98 -5.34 -8.71
C SER A 142 2.93 -5.03 -9.79
N PHE A 143 1.70 -4.62 -9.42
CA PHE A 143 0.69 -4.26 -10.41
C PHE A 143 1.15 -3.04 -11.22
N MET A 144 1.17 -3.16 -12.54
CA MET A 144 1.67 -2.15 -13.48
C MET A 144 3.17 -1.78 -13.33
N ALA A 145 3.99 -2.56 -12.64
CA ALA A 145 5.43 -2.28 -12.52
C ALA A 145 6.25 -2.84 -13.71
N ASP A 146 5.69 -3.68 -14.55
CA ASP A 146 6.33 -4.18 -15.77
C ASP A 146 5.71 -3.52 -17.01
N PRO A 147 6.46 -2.65 -17.73
CA PRO A 147 5.98 -2.00 -18.95
C PRO A 147 5.53 -2.96 -20.05
N ASN A 148 6.11 -4.17 -20.11
CA ASN A 148 5.75 -5.18 -21.12
C ASN A 148 4.35 -5.77 -20.90
N LEU A 149 3.80 -5.68 -19.70
CA LEU A 149 2.48 -6.19 -19.35
C LEU A 149 1.35 -5.16 -19.51
N ILE A 150 1.67 -3.91 -19.85
CA ILE A 150 0.67 -2.83 -19.96
C ILE A 150 -0.40 -3.17 -21.00
N ASP A 151 -0.01 -3.75 -22.14
CA ASP A 151 -0.95 -4.10 -23.20
C ASP A 151 -1.95 -5.19 -22.74
N LEU A 152 -1.51 -6.14 -21.93
CA LEU A 152 -2.39 -7.17 -21.37
C LEU A 152 -3.43 -6.55 -20.41
N ILE A 153 -3.01 -5.57 -19.61
CA ILE A 153 -3.89 -4.88 -18.67
C ILE A 153 -4.93 -4.03 -19.42
N MET A 154 -4.57 -3.42 -20.54
CA MET A 154 -5.47 -2.59 -21.34
C MET A 154 -6.51 -3.40 -22.13
N HIS A 155 -6.19 -4.64 -22.52
CA HIS A 155 -7.07 -5.51 -23.30
C HIS A 155 -7.94 -6.43 -22.42
N ALA A 156 -7.82 -6.38 -21.10
CA ALA A 156 -8.63 -7.14 -20.15
C ALA A 156 -10.04 -6.57 -19.91
N ASN A 157 -10.48 -5.60 -20.74
CA ASN A 157 -11.83 -5.01 -20.71
C ASN A 157 -12.65 -5.40 -21.94
#